data_adee2a25422cfb44072d7300bbf897d9
#
_entry.id   adee2a25422cfb44072d7300bbf897d9
#
_cell.length_a   1.000
_cell.length_b   1.000
_cell.length_c   1.000
_cell.angle_alpha   90.00
_cell.angle_beta   90.00
_cell.angle_gamma   90.00
#
_symmetry.space_group_name_H-M   'P 1'
#
loop_
_entity.id
_entity.type
_entity.pdbx_description
1 polymer ?
#
loop_
_entity_poly.entity_id
_entity_poly.type
_entity_poly.pdbx_seq_one_letter_code
_entity_poly.pdbx_strand_id
1 'polypeptide(L)'
;MRTTTPTPEEMERYIARFEDLPANKDRTAGKIPPEAREMMTARATRTVIATVEKDTPWGNGVIPGPPNFAVVIAECEPGNGPGLHSHAHTTETFTCLQSRFEIAWGDEG
;
A
#
# COMPACT_ATOMS: atom_id res chain seq x y z
N MET A 1 -14.75 -15.35 25.50
CA MET A 1 -14.10 -15.29 24.16
C MET A 1 -14.23 -16.64 23.48
N ARG A 2 -14.71 -16.64 22.25
CA ARG A 2 -14.79 -17.88 21.47
C ARG A 2 -13.46 -18.08 20.73
N THR A 3 -12.85 -19.24 20.91
CA THR A 3 -11.63 -19.61 20.20
C THR A 3 -11.99 -20.50 19.02
N THR A 4 -11.44 -20.23 17.87
CA THR A 4 -11.59 -21.07 16.68
C THR A 4 -10.22 -21.56 16.22
N THR A 5 -10.20 -22.77 15.68
CA THR A 5 -8.98 -23.31 15.06
C THR A 5 -9.25 -23.45 13.58
N PRO A 6 -8.74 -22.50 12.76
CA PRO A 6 -8.94 -22.58 11.32
C PRO A 6 -8.13 -23.72 10.71
N THR A 7 -8.61 -24.26 9.58
CA THR A 7 -7.87 -25.24 8.79
C THR A 7 -6.73 -24.56 8.05
N PRO A 8 -5.72 -25.32 7.58
CA PRO A 8 -4.67 -24.75 6.73
C PRO A 8 -5.22 -24.04 5.49
N GLU A 9 -6.25 -24.57 4.86
CA GLU A 9 -6.90 -23.98 3.69
C GLU A 9 -7.57 -22.64 4.03
N GLU A 10 -8.23 -22.58 5.20
CA GLU A 10 -8.83 -21.31 5.66
C GLU A 10 -7.76 -20.27 5.98
N MET A 11 -6.62 -20.69 6.49
CA MET A 11 -5.52 -19.77 6.82
C MET A 11 -4.80 -19.24 5.57
N GLU A 12 -4.78 -20.01 4.49
CA GLU A 12 -4.05 -19.64 3.27
C GLU A 12 -4.50 -18.28 2.71
N ARG A 13 -5.75 -17.93 2.82
CA ARG A 13 -6.27 -16.64 2.36
C ARG A 13 -5.79 -15.44 3.18
N TYR A 14 -5.19 -15.70 4.34
CA TYR A 14 -4.60 -14.65 5.19
C TYR A 14 -3.08 -14.65 5.12
N ILE A 15 -2.51 -15.36 4.17
CA ILE A 15 -1.07 -15.43 3.95
C ILE A 15 -0.75 -14.82 2.60
N ALA A 16 0.12 -13.82 2.60
CA ALA A 16 0.64 -13.23 1.37
C ALA A 16 2.14 -13.48 1.30
N ARG A 17 2.60 -13.97 0.15
CA ARG A 17 4.01 -14.19 -0.10
C ARG A 17 4.49 -13.13 -1.08
N PHE A 18 5.60 -12.50 -0.78
CA PHE A 18 6.10 -11.37 -1.58
C PHE A 18 6.22 -11.72 -3.07
N GLU A 19 6.75 -12.89 -3.38
CA GLU A 19 6.93 -13.33 -4.76
C GLU A 19 5.64 -13.49 -5.54
N ASP A 20 4.51 -13.64 -4.85
CA ASP A 20 3.19 -13.82 -5.45
C ASP A 20 2.37 -12.51 -5.48
N LEU A 21 2.88 -11.43 -4.91
CA LEU A 21 2.19 -10.15 -4.88
C LEU A 21 2.24 -9.47 -6.26
N PRO A 22 1.08 -9.15 -6.87
CA PRO A 22 1.08 -8.41 -8.13
C PRO A 22 1.70 -7.03 -7.96
N ALA A 23 2.61 -6.67 -8.84
CA ALA A 23 3.20 -5.35 -8.86
C ALA A 23 2.31 -4.40 -9.67
N ASN A 24 1.75 -3.39 -9.03
CA ASN A 24 1.02 -2.35 -9.71
C ASN A 24 2.00 -1.27 -10.17
N LYS A 25 2.18 -1.17 -11.48
CA LYS A 25 3.03 -0.17 -12.13
C LYS A 25 2.22 0.89 -12.85
N ASP A 26 0.90 0.72 -12.92
CA ASP A 26 0.02 1.65 -13.60
C ASP A 26 -0.39 2.77 -12.66
N ARG A 27 0.24 3.91 -12.87
CA ARG A 27 -0.05 5.13 -12.11
C ARG A 27 -1.31 5.84 -12.58
N THR A 28 -1.93 5.33 -13.64
CA THR A 28 -3.18 5.89 -14.17
C THR A 28 -4.40 5.14 -13.66
N ALA A 29 -4.21 4.00 -13.00
CA ALA A 29 -5.29 3.23 -12.42
C ALA A 29 -6.01 4.03 -11.33
N GLY A 30 -7.32 4.01 -11.36
CA GLY A 30 -8.15 4.70 -10.39
C GLY A 30 -8.35 6.18 -10.71
N LYS A 31 -9.08 6.86 -9.83
CA LYS A 31 -9.47 8.26 -9.98
C LYS A 31 -8.45 9.20 -9.35
N ILE A 32 -7.17 8.98 -9.62
CA ILE A 32 -6.11 9.84 -9.09
C ILE A 32 -5.97 11.06 -10.00
N PRO A 33 -6.11 12.29 -9.47
CA PRO A 33 -5.89 13.50 -10.28
C PRO A 33 -4.47 13.54 -10.85
N PRO A 34 -4.27 14.15 -12.04
CA PRO A 34 -2.94 14.25 -12.65
C PRO A 34 -1.88 14.86 -11.72
N GLU A 35 -2.26 15.84 -10.92
CA GLU A 35 -1.37 16.50 -9.97
C GLU A 35 -0.87 15.53 -8.90
N ALA A 36 -1.74 14.63 -8.45
CA ALA A 36 -1.38 13.64 -7.45
C ALA A 36 -0.50 12.54 -8.02
N ARG A 37 -0.59 12.25 -9.32
CA ARG A 37 0.24 11.23 -9.98
C ARG A 37 1.72 11.61 -9.96
N GLU A 38 2.01 12.90 -10.13
CA GLU A 38 3.39 13.39 -10.10
C GLU A 38 4.03 13.19 -8.73
N MET A 39 3.23 13.13 -7.68
CA MET A 39 3.67 12.90 -6.32
C MET A 39 3.92 11.41 -6.03
N MET A 40 3.42 10.54 -6.87
CA MET A 40 3.52 9.09 -6.68
C MET A 40 4.61 8.52 -7.58
N THR A 41 5.85 8.70 -7.17
CA THR A 41 7.01 8.27 -7.95
C THR A 41 7.52 6.87 -7.60
N ALA A 42 6.73 6.09 -6.88
CA ALA A 42 7.07 4.70 -6.61
C ALA A 42 7.18 3.92 -7.93
N ARG A 43 8.23 3.12 -8.05
CA ARG A 43 8.44 2.26 -9.20
C ARG A 43 7.33 1.22 -9.34
N ALA A 44 6.94 0.64 -8.23
CA ALA A 44 5.87 -0.33 -8.17
C ALA A 44 5.28 -0.33 -6.76
N THR A 45 4.00 -0.62 -6.68
CA THR A 45 3.33 -0.86 -5.41
C THR A 45 2.74 -2.28 -5.43
N ARG A 46 2.79 -2.94 -4.28
CA ARG A 46 2.20 -4.25 -4.08
C ARG A 46 1.26 -4.16 -2.90
N THR A 47 -0.03 -4.33 -3.17
CA THR A 47 -1.04 -4.24 -2.13
C THR A 47 -1.19 -5.59 -1.45
N VAL A 48 -0.85 -5.64 -0.19
CA VAL A 48 -0.92 -6.86 0.63
C VAL A 48 -2.31 -7.03 1.22
N ILE A 49 -2.79 -6.00 1.90
CA ILE A 49 -4.10 -5.98 2.55
C ILE A 49 -4.86 -4.76 2.05
N ALA A 50 -6.10 -4.96 1.62
CA ALA A 50 -7.01 -3.87 1.29
C ALA A 50 -8.44 -4.31 1.48
N THR A 51 -9.33 -3.33 1.67
CA THR A 51 -10.76 -3.61 1.76
C THR A 51 -11.32 -4.10 0.43
N VAL A 52 -12.30 -5.00 0.51
CA VAL A 52 -13.06 -5.45 -0.67
C VAL A 52 -14.35 -4.66 -0.86
N GLU A 53 -14.68 -3.76 0.06
CA GLU A 53 -15.96 -3.03 0.05
C GLU A 53 -15.98 -1.87 -0.94
N LYS A 54 -14.83 -1.37 -1.35
CA LYS A 54 -14.74 -0.25 -2.29
C LYS A 54 -13.40 -0.29 -3.02
N ASP A 55 -13.39 0.33 -4.20
CA ASP A 55 -12.15 0.49 -4.94
C ASP A 55 -11.18 1.39 -4.18
N THR A 56 -9.93 0.99 -4.17
CA THR A 56 -8.86 1.77 -3.57
C THR A 56 -7.86 2.18 -4.65
N PRO A 57 -7.16 3.31 -4.50
CA PRO A 57 -6.14 3.72 -5.46
C PRO A 57 -4.96 2.75 -5.54
N TRP A 58 -4.84 1.86 -4.58
CA TRP A 58 -3.75 0.88 -4.50
C TRP A 58 -4.12 -0.47 -5.13
N GLY A 59 -5.36 -0.62 -5.60
CA GLY A 59 -5.86 -1.88 -6.13
C GLY A 59 -6.29 -2.86 -5.03
N ASN A 60 -6.61 -4.06 -5.46
CA ASN A 60 -7.07 -5.11 -4.56
C ASN A 60 -5.89 -5.73 -3.80
N GLY A 61 -6.08 -5.95 -2.50
CA GLY A 61 -5.11 -6.68 -1.69
C GLY A 61 -5.23 -8.18 -1.90
N VAL A 62 -4.13 -8.88 -1.70
CA VAL A 62 -4.11 -10.34 -1.67
C VAL A 62 -4.90 -10.85 -0.47
N ILE A 63 -4.82 -10.13 0.64
CA ILE A 63 -5.56 -10.44 1.86
C ILE A 63 -6.71 -9.45 2.00
N PRO A 64 -7.97 -9.93 2.12
CA PRO A 64 -9.09 -9.02 2.35
C PRO A 64 -8.99 -8.40 3.75
N GLY A 65 -9.09 -7.08 3.81
CA GLY A 65 -8.93 -6.34 5.04
C GLY A 65 -10.19 -5.58 5.46
N PRO A 66 -10.16 -4.99 6.64
CA PRO A 66 -11.26 -4.16 7.13
C PRO A 66 -11.37 -2.86 6.32
N PRO A 67 -12.51 -2.14 6.43
CA PRO A 67 -12.80 -1.00 5.55
C PRO A 67 -11.78 0.15 5.55
N ASN A 68 -11.07 0.35 6.64
CA ASN A 68 -10.22 1.53 6.81
C ASN A 68 -8.75 1.15 7.05
N PHE A 69 -8.32 0.03 6.50
CA PHE A 69 -6.97 -0.45 6.70
C PHE A 69 -6.39 -0.99 5.40
N ALA A 70 -5.16 -0.62 5.12
CA ALA A 70 -4.42 -1.15 3.97
C ALA A 70 -2.95 -1.33 4.33
N VAL A 71 -2.32 -2.33 3.75
CA VAL A 71 -0.88 -2.53 3.82
C VAL A 71 -0.36 -2.62 2.38
N VAL A 72 0.56 -1.74 2.04
CA VAL A 72 1.12 -1.63 0.70
C VAL A 72 2.63 -1.63 0.81
N ILE A 73 3.28 -2.42 -0.03
CA ILE A 73 4.74 -2.39 -0.17
C ILE A 73 5.07 -1.54 -1.39
N ALA A 74 5.89 -0.52 -1.22
CA ALA A 74 6.30 0.37 -2.31
C ALA A 74 7.78 0.20 -2.60
N GLU A 75 8.13 0.19 -3.88
CA GLU A 75 9.51 0.20 -4.36
C GLU A 75 9.79 1.54 -5.02
N CYS A 76 10.88 2.18 -4.64
CA CYS A 76 11.30 3.44 -5.23
C CYS A 76 12.72 3.31 -5.79
N GLU A 77 12.98 3.99 -6.90
CA GLU A 77 14.33 4.14 -7.42
C GLU A 77 15.14 5.11 -6.53
N PRO A 78 16.47 4.99 -6.48
CA PRO A 78 17.29 5.96 -5.75
C PRO A 78 17.00 7.40 -6.19
N GLY A 79 16.84 8.28 -5.21
CA GLY A 79 16.53 9.68 -5.46
C GLY A 79 15.07 10.00 -5.73
N ASN A 80 14.20 8.98 -5.79
CA ASN A 80 12.78 9.15 -6.04
C ASN A 80 11.95 8.80 -4.81
N GLY A 81 10.74 9.32 -4.79
CA GLY A 81 9.77 9.10 -3.75
C GLY A 81 8.59 10.03 -3.96
N PRO A 82 7.50 9.84 -3.24
CA PRO A 82 6.37 10.76 -3.30
C PRO A 82 6.79 12.16 -2.82
N GLY A 83 6.25 13.18 -3.48
CA GLY A 83 6.44 14.55 -3.05
C GLY A 83 5.78 14.85 -1.71
N LEU A 84 6.07 16.01 -1.16
CA LEU A 84 5.46 16.45 0.10
C LEU A 84 3.95 16.55 -0.09
N HIS A 85 3.19 15.87 0.73
CA HIS A 85 1.73 15.83 0.69
C HIS A 85 1.18 15.53 2.07
N SER A 86 -0.12 15.65 2.21
CA SER A 86 -0.80 15.32 3.45
C SER A 86 -2.13 14.62 3.17
N HIS A 87 -2.61 13.92 4.17
CA HIS A 87 -3.90 13.23 4.13
C HIS A 87 -4.79 13.77 5.25
N ALA A 88 -5.98 14.23 4.88
CA ALA A 88 -6.92 14.80 5.85
C ALA A 88 -7.54 13.75 6.78
N HIS A 89 -7.69 12.52 6.29
CA HIS A 89 -8.46 11.48 6.99
C HIS A 89 -7.71 10.13 7.09
N THR A 90 -6.43 10.11 6.79
CA THR A 90 -5.65 8.88 6.78
C THR A 90 -4.41 9.04 7.65
N THR A 91 -4.17 8.05 8.49
CA THR A 91 -2.91 7.92 9.24
C THR A 91 -2.03 6.92 8.51
N GLU A 92 -0.78 7.27 8.27
CA GLU A 92 0.19 6.40 7.63
C GLU A 92 1.32 6.02 8.57
N THR A 93 1.76 4.78 8.46
CA THR A 93 2.94 4.28 9.16
C THR A 93 3.89 3.71 8.11
N PHE A 94 5.16 4.08 8.21
CA PHE A 94 6.20 3.65 7.29
C PHE A 94 7.18 2.73 7.99
N THR A 95 7.53 1.64 7.32
CA THR A 95 8.58 0.72 7.77
C THR A 95 9.54 0.48 6.62
N CYS A 96 10.82 0.74 6.85
CA CYS A 96 11.85 0.48 5.86
C CYS A 96 12.19 -1.01 5.88
N LEU A 97 11.93 -1.71 4.79
CA LEU A 97 12.17 -3.15 4.66
C LEU A 97 13.56 -3.45 4.11
N GLN A 98 14.07 -2.58 3.25
CA GLN A 98 15.34 -2.79 2.57
C GLN A 98 15.97 -1.45 2.22
N SER A 99 17.29 -1.38 2.25
CA SER A 99 18.06 -0.17 1.96
C SER A 99 17.79 0.95 2.97
N ARG A 100 17.86 2.19 2.55
CA ARG A 100 17.72 3.34 3.43
C ARG A 100 16.81 4.37 2.76
N PHE A 101 15.90 4.93 3.54
CA PHE A 101 14.98 5.97 3.11
C PHE A 101 15.12 7.20 3.97
N GLU A 102 14.99 8.34 3.36
CA GLU A 102 14.88 9.62 4.04
C GLU A 102 13.43 10.07 3.98
N ILE A 103 12.88 10.45 5.12
CA ILE A 103 11.51 10.95 5.23
C ILE A 103 11.59 12.40 5.70
N ALA A 104 11.10 13.31 4.86
CA ALA A 104 11.01 14.72 5.18
C ALA A 104 9.60 15.07 5.63
N TRP A 105 9.48 16.00 6.57
CA TRP A 105 8.17 16.49 7.03
C TRP A 105 8.25 18.00 7.23
N GLY A 106 7.10 18.65 7.22
CA GLY A 106 6.98 20.09 7.41
C GLY A 106 6.11 20.71 6.32
N ASP A 107 6.01 22.04 6.35
CA ASP A 107 5.16 22.78 5.43
C ASP A 107 5.86 23.14 4.11
N GLU A 108 7.17 23.15 4.07
CA GLU A 108 7.96 23.63 2.94
C GLU A 108 9.00 22.60 2.48
N GLY A 109 8.68 21.37 2.45
CA GLY A 109 9.52 20.34 1.84
C GLY A 109 10.94 20.19 2.40
#